data_f147c14bf971ecc899c51361811b1b3d
#
_entry.id   f147c14bf971ecc899c51361811b1b3d
#
_cell.length_a   1.000
_cell.length_b   1.000
_cell.length_c   1.000
_cell.angle_alpha   90.00
_cell.angle_beta   90.00
_cell.angle_gamma   90.00
#
_symmetry.space_group_name_H-M   'P 1'
#
loop_
_entity.id
_entity.type
_entity.pdbx_description
1 polymer ?
#
loop_
_entity_poly.entity_id
_entity_poly.type
_entity_poly.pdbx_seq_one_letter_code
_entity_poly.pdbx_strand_id
1 'polypeptide(L)'
;LLALDKHTTGDGLVSALQVLQACVSSGQTMAQLLEGVSLFPQTLINVRLSPGFDWQGHAPLWAAKQAAETELGDAGRVLIRASGTEPLVRVMVEARDAVQARQCAERIAATLA
;
A
#
# COMPACT_ATOMS: atom_id res chain seq x y z
N LEU A 1 -10.44 -5.96 4.18
CA LEU A 1 -10.67 -6.20 5.60
C LEU A 1 -10.67 -7.70 5.86
N LEU A 2 -9.98 -8.16 6.91
CA LEU A 2 -9.96 -9.55 7.33
C LEU A 2 -10.41 -9.60 8.79
N ALA A 3 -11.45 -10.37 9.08
CA ALA A 3 -11.94 -10.64 10.44
C ALA A 3 -11.59 -12.11 10.77
N LEU A 4 -10.31 -12.36 11.12
CA LEU A 4 -9.77 -13.72 11.28
C LEU A 4 -10.39 -14.48 12.46
N ASP A 5 -11.04 -13.78 13.38
CA ASP A 5 -11.85 -14.37 14.47
C ASP A 5 -13.23 -14.84 13.99
N LYS A 6 -13.65 -14.45 12.78
CA LYS A 6 -14.96 -14.80 12.20
C LYS A 6 -14.85 -15.70 10.96
N HIS A 7 -13.78 -15.52 10.16
CA HIS A 7 -13.57 -16.27 8.93
C HIS A 7 -12.08 -16.39 8.60
N THR A 8 -11.68 -17.50 7.99
CA THR A 8 -10.27 -17.82 7.70
C THR A 8 -9.69 -17.05 6.50
N THR A 9 -10.54 -16.47 5.66
CA THR A 9 -10.13 -15.73 4.45
C THR A 9 -10.86 -14.39 4.37
N GLY A 10 -10.47 -13.54 3.39
CA GLY A 10 -11.19 -12.32 3.10
C GLY A 10 -12.57 -12.62 2.51
N ASP A 11 -13.62 -12.22 3.21
CA ASP A 11 -15.01 -12.33 2.78
C ASP A 11 -15.71 -10.98 2.90
N GLY A 12 -16.29 -10.52 1.78
CA GLY A 12 -16.94 -9.21 1.71
C GLY A 12 -18.23 -9.14 2.54
N LEU A 13 -19.01 -10.24 2.57
CA LEU A 13 -20.24 -10.30 3.38
C LEU A 13 -19.92 -10.32 4.87
N VAL A 14 -18.99 -11.15 5.30
CA VAL A 14 -18.53 -11.19 6.69
C VAL A 14 -18.02 -9.82 7.11
N SER A 15 -17.20 -9.17 6.29
CA SER A 15 -16.69 -7.82 6.56
C SER A 15 -17.81 -6.78 6.68
N ALA A 16 -18.79 -6.81 5.76
CA ALA A 16 -19.94 -5.90 5.79
C ALA A 16 -20.79 -6.09 7.06
N LEU A 17 -21.06 -7.35 7.44
CA LEU A 17 -21.80 -7.65 8.67
C LEU A 17 -21.07 -7.17 9.92
N GLN A 18 -19.75 -7.29 9.99
CA GLN A 18 -18.95 -6.74 11.11
C GLN A 18 -19.07 -5.23 11.21
N VAL A 19 -19.04 -4.51 10.07
CA VAL A 19 -19.22 -3.05 10.04
C VAL A 19 -20.63 -2.67 10.49
N LEU A 20 -21.66 -3.35 9.98
CA LEU A 20 -23.05 -3.11 10.42
C LEU A 20 -23.24 -3.41 11.91
N GLN A 21 -22.65 -4.49 12.41
CA GLN A 21 -22.68 -4.81 13.82
C GLN A 21 -22.05 -3.70 14.67
N ALA A 22 -20.91 -3.13 14.23
CA ALA A 22 -20.28 -2.00 14.93
C ALA A 22 -21.20 -0.78 14.97
N CYS A 23 -21.90 -0.45 13.87
CA CYS A 23 -22.88 0.63 13.84
C CYS A 23 -24.03 0.39 14.84
N VAL A 24 -24.61 -0.81 14.82
CA VAL A 24 -25.74 -1.16 15.71
C VAL A 24 -25.30 -1.15 17.16
N SER A 25 -24.15 -1.75 17.48
CA SER A 25 -23.67 -1.88 18.86
C SER A 25 -23.25 -0.53 19.48
N SER A 26 -22.75 0.39 18.67
CA SER A 26 -22.35 1.72 19.10
C SER A 26 -23.49 2.75 19.09
N GLY A 27 -24.59 2.46 18.39
CA GLY A 27 -25.64 3.42 18.10
C GLY A 27 -25.22 4.57 17.19
N GLN A 28 -24.08 4.42 16.49
CA GLN A 28 -23.52 5.43 15.61
C GLN A 28 -23.70 5.06 14.14
N THR A 29 -23.80 6.08 13.29
CA THR A 29 -23.74 5.88 11.84
C THR A 29 -22.32 5.55 11.40
N MET A 30 -22.18 4.94 10.22
CA MET A 30 -20.86 4.68 9.63
C MET A 30 -20.04 5.96 9.46
N ALA A 31 -20.66 7.08 9.10
CA ALA A 31 -20.00 8.37 8.96
C ALA A 31 -19.38 8.83 10.31
N GLN A 32 -20.12 8.67 11.41
CA GLN A 32 -19.63 8.99 12.76
C GLN A 32 -18.48 8.06 13.18
N LEU A 33 -18.57 6.76 12.89
CA LEU A 33 -17.50 5.80 13.18
C LEU A 33 -16.22 6.06 12.38
N LEU A 34 -16.35 6.70 11.21
CA LEU A 34 -15.22 7.08 10.37
C LEU A 34 -14.67 8.48 10.66
N GLU A 35 -15.30 9.23 11.58
CA GLU A 35 -14.76 10.51 12.01
C GLU A 35 -13.33 10.35 12.55
N GLY A 36 -12.41 11.15 12.01
CA GLY A 36 -10.99 11.07 12.36
C GLY A 36 -10.17 10.01 11.61
N VAL A 37 -10.80 9.17 10.77
CA VAL A 37 -10.06 8.27 9.88
C VAL A 37 -9.57 9.08 8.68
N SER A 38 -8.25 9.23 8.57
CA SER A 38 -7.59 9.86 7.43
C SER A 38 -6.70 8.86 6.72
N LEU A 39 -6.92 8.70 5.42
CA LEU A 39 -6.06 7.85 4.59
C LEU A 39 -4.81 8.63 4.20
N PHE A 40 -3.67 7.98 4.27
CA PHE A 40 -2.44 8.57 3.79
C PHE A 40 -2.46 8.68 2.25
N PRO A 41 -1.95 9.78 1.69
CA PRO A 41 -1.70 9.88 0.26
C PRO A 41 -0.85 8.72 -0.24
N GLN A 42 -1.27 8.15 -1.38
CA GLN A 42 -0.62 7.01 -2.00
C GLN A 42 -0.16 7.38 -3.42
N THR A 43 1.09 7.06 -3.75
CA THR A 43 1.61 7.12 -5.12
C THR A 43 1.93 5.71 -5.60
N LEU A 44 1.41 5.35 -6.77
CA LEU A 44 1.68 4.07 -7.44
C LEU A 44 2.34 4.34 -8.79
N ILE A 45 3.54 3.80 -9.00
CA ILE A 45 4.27 3.85 -10.26
C ILE A 45 4.43 2.43 -10.80
N ASN A 46 3.99 2.22 -12.04
CA ASN A 46 4.18 0.98 -12.76
C ASN A 46 5.42 1.11 -13.65
N VAL A 47 6.44 0.32 -13.40
CA VAL A 47 7.67 0.29 -14.19
C VAL A 47 7.67 -0.96 -15.06
N ARG A 48 7.65 -0.78 -16.38
CA ARG A 48 7.74 -1.89 -17.33
C ARG A 48 9.18 -2.37 -17.39
N LEU A 49 9.39 -3.66 -17.22
CA LEU A 49 10.71 -4.27 -17.26
C LEU A 49 11.03 -4.85 -18.63
N SER A 50 12.30 -4.85 -18.97
CA SER A 50 12.79 -5.61 -20.13
C SER A 50 12.63 -7.12 -19.89
N PRO A 51 12.35 -7.91 -20.93
CA PRO A 51 12.25 -9.36 -20.78
C PRO A 51 13.51 -9.96 -20.13
N GLY A 52 13.32 -10.76 -19.09
CA GLY A 52 14.42 -11.43 -18.38
C GLY A 52 15.15 -10.56 -17.34
N PHE A 53 14.72 -9.31 -17.11
CA PHE A 53 15.32 -8.48 -16.05
C PHE A 53 14.98 -9.02 -14.66
N ASP A 54 16.03 -9.39 -13.90
CA ASP A 54 15.89 -9.83 -12.51
C ASP A 54 15.81 -8.62 -11.56
N TRP A 55 14.60 -8.11 -11.36
CA TRP A 55 14.37 -7.01 -10.42
C TRP A 55 14.52 -7.44 -8.97
N GLN A 56 14.36 -8.74 -8.64
CA GLN A 56 14.50 -9.23 -7.26
C GLN A 56 15.96 -9.24 -6.79
N GLY A 57 16.88 -9.54 -7.71
CA GLY A 57 18.32 -9.45 -7.47
C GLY A 57 18.91 -8.04 -7.64
N HIS A 58 18.09 -7.04 -8.02
CA HIS A 58 18.57 -5.70 -8.34
C HIS A 58 18.88 -4.87 -7.08
N ALA A 59 20.14 -4.91 -6.63
CA ALA A 59 20.58 -4.25 -5.41
C ALA A 59 20.25 -2.75 -5.32
N PRO A 60 20.35 -1.93 -6.40
CA PRO A 60 19.97 -0.51 -6.35
C PRO A 60 18.49 -0.29 -5.96
N LEU A 61 17.58 -1.17 -6.39
CA LEU A 61 16.16 -1.09 -6.04
C LEU A 61 15.96 -1.22 -4.52
N TRP A 62 16.59 -2.22 -3.93
CA TRP A 62 16.46 -2.48 -2.50
C TRP A 62 17.13 -1.43 -1.63
N ALA A 63 18.26 -0.89 -2.11
CA ALA A 63 18.92 0.25 -1.44
C ALA A 63 18.03 1.51 -1.46
N ALA A 64 17.41 1.82 -2.60
CA ALA A 64 16.48 2.95 -2.72
C ALA A 64 15.22 2.74 -1.86
N LYS A 65 14.67 1.50 -1.82
CA LYS A 65 13.56 1.14 -0.94
C LYS A 65 13.92 1.40 0.53
N GLN A 66 15.05 0.88 0.99
CA GLN A 66 15.50 1.04 2.38
C GLN A 66 15.73 2.50 2.75
N ALA A 67 16.32 3.29 1.85
CA ALA A 67 16.49 4.73 2.05
C ALA A 67 15.14 5.45 2.20
N ALA A 68 14.17 5.12 1.35
CA ALA A 68 12.83 5.68 1.44
C ALA A 68 12.11 5.25 2.73
N GLU A 69 12.22 3.99 3.15
CA GLU A 69 11.64 3.51 4.43
C GLU A 69 12.26 4.21 5.64
N THR A 70 13.57 4.46 5.60
CA THR A 70 14.27 5.22 6.66
C THR A 70 13.82 6.67 6.70
N GLU A 71 13.64 7.30 5.53
CA GLU A 71 13.16 8.70 5.43
C GLU A 71 11.71 8.83 5.90
N LEU A 72 10.85 7.86 5.58
CA LEU A 72 9.43 7.88 5.93
C LEU A 72 9.19 7.53 7.42
N GLY A 73 10.03 6.67 8.01
CA GLY A 73 9.84 6.17 9.37
C GLY A 73 8.43 5.63 9.57
N ASP A 74 7.80 6.00 10.70
CA ASP A 74 6.42 5.62 11.02
C ASP A 74 5.34 6.43 10.26
N ALA A 75 5.77 7.40 9.44
CA ALA A 75 4.86 8.28 8.70
C ALA A 75 4.52 7.77 7.29
N GLY A 76 5.00 6.58 6.92
CA GLY A 76 4.71 6.01 5.60
C GLY A 76 5.19 4.58 5.45
N ARG A 77 4.98 4.03 4.24
CA ARG A 77 5.45 2.68 3.89
C ARG A 77 5.73 2.55 2.40
N VAL A 78 6.57 1.59 2.05
CA VAL A 78 6.92 1.24 0.67
C VAL A 78 6.52 -0.20 0.38
N LEU A 79 5.82 -0.44 -0.73
CA LEU A 79 5.51 -1.77 -1.22
C LEU A 79 5.96 -1.91 -2.68
N ILE A 80 6.78 -2.92 -2.96
CA ILE A 80 7.24 -3.26 -4.32
C ILE A 80 6.78 -4.67 -4.64
N ARG A 81 6.10 -4.84 -5.78
CA ARG A 81 5.60 -6.15 -6.20
C ARG A 81 5.52 -6.27 -7.71
N ALA A 82 5.71 -7.47 -8.24
CA ALA A 82 5.42 -7.77 -9.63
C ALA A 82 3.90 -7.69 -9.92
N SER A 83 3.55 -7.34 -11.15
CA SER A 83 2.21 -7.56 -11.66
C SER A 83 2.02 -9.04 -11.97
N GLY A 84 0.84 -9.60 -11.66
CA GLY A 84 0.52 -10.98 -11.98
C GLY A 84 0.21 -11.23 -13.46
N THR A 85 -0.07 -10.18 -14.23
CA THR A 85 -0.59 -10.29 -15.62
C THR A 85 0.26 -9.55 -16.63
N GLU A 86 1.15 -8.67 -16.22
CA GLU A 86 1.98 -7.85 -17.11
C GLU A 86 3.44 -7.85 -16.67
N PRO A 87 4.40 -7.69 -17.61
CA PRO A 87 5.84 -7.64 -17.30
C PRO A 87 6.21 -6.28 -16.71
N LEU A 88 5.69 -5.97 -15.53
CA LEU A 88 5.98 -4.74 -14.82
C LEU A 88 6.08 -4.97 -13.30
N VAL A 89 6.82 -4.09 -12.66
CA VAL A 89 6.90 -3.95 -11.21
C VAL A 89 6.10 -2.73 -10.77
N ARG A 90 5.33 -2.90 -9.72
CA ARG A 90 4.55 -1.84 -9.08
C ARG A 90 5.31 -1.34 -7.87
N VAL A 91 5.65 -0.07 -7.89
CA VAL A 91 6.23 0.66 -6.75
C VAL A 91 5.12 1.50 -6.14
N MET A 92 4.75 1.20 -4.92
CA MET A 92 3.73 1.92 -4.17
C MET A 92 4.36 2.53 -2.93
N VAL A 93 4.13 3.81 -2.72
CA VAL A 93 4.54 4.55 -1.52
C VAL A 93 3.33 5.26 -0.93
N GLU A 94 3.11 5.07 0.34
CA GLU A 94 2.17 5.84 1.16
C GLU A 94 2.97 6.70 2.14
N ALA A 95 2.57 7.95 2.32
CA ALA A 95 3.14 8.85 3.32
C ALA A 95 2.10 9.87 3.77
N ARG A 96 2.34 10.53 4.92
CA ARG A 96 1.49 11.64 5.38
C ARG A 96 1.51 12.82 4.40
N ASP A 97 2.64 13.04 3.76
CA ASP A 97 2.83 14.10 2.75
C ASP A 97 2.82 13.49 1.34
N ALA A 98 1.93 14.02 0.47
CA ALA A 98 1.78 13.52 -0.90
C ALA A 98 3.01 13.81 -1.79
N VAL A 99 3.72 14.89 -1.54
CA VAL A 99 4.93 15.25 -2.29
C VAL A 99 6.04 14.29 -1.92
N GLN A 100 6.20 13.99 -0.63
CA GLN A 100 7.17 13.02 -0.15
C GLN A 100 6.87 11.61 -0.70
N ALA A 101 5.60 11.18 -0.67
CA ALA A 101 5.20 9.88 -1.24
C ALA A 101 5.61 9.77 -2.72
N ARG A 102 5.34 10.82 -3.50
CA ARG A 102 5.70 10.89 -4.92
C ARG A 102 7.21 10.84 -5.13
N GLN A 103 7.98 11.68 -4.44
CA GLN A 103 9.44 11.73 -4.58
C GLN A 103 10.11 10.41 -4.23
N CYS A 104 9.67 9.75 -3.17
CA CYS A 104 10.15 8.42 -2.80
C CYS A 104 9.83 7.38 -3.89
N ALA A 105 8.58 7.38 -4.40
CA ALA A 105 8.18 6.45 -5.46
C ALA A 105 8.97 6.66 -6.75
N GLU A 106 9.19 7.92 -7.16
CA GLU A 106 9.97 8.26 -8.36
C GLU A 106 11.44 7.86 -8.22
N ARG A 107 12.09 8.11 -7.06
CA ARG A 107 13.47 7.66 -6.81
C ARG A 107 13.61 6.14 -6.90
N ILE A 108 12.68 5.40 -6.32
CA ILE A 108 12.69 3.94 -6.38
C ILE A 108 12.47 3.47 -7.81
N ALA A 109 11.46 4.00 -8.51
CA ALA A 109 11.14 3.62 -9.88
C ALA A 109 12.30 3.90 -10.85
N ALA A 110 13.03 5.00 -10.66
CA ALA A 110 14.18 5.36 -11.49
C ALA A 110 15.32 4.34 -11.45
N THR A 111 15.40 3.50 -10.41
CA THR A 111 16.42 2.42 -10.35
C THR A 111 16.13 1.25 -11.29
N LEU A 112 14.90 1.17 -11.82
CA LEU A 112 14.43 0.10 -12.71
C LEU A 112 14.36 0.55 -14.19
N ALA A 113 14.61 1.84 -14.45
CA ALA A 113 14.53 2.44 -15.79
C ALA A 113 15.80 2.20 -16.62
#